data_bc79125ae64311c0b968e82b5afd6db9
#
_entry.id   bc79125ae64311c0b968e82b5afd6db9
#
_cell.length_a   1.000
_cell.length_b   1.000
_cell.length_c   1.000
_cell.angle_alpha   90.00
_cell.angle_beta   90.00
_cell.angle_gamma   90.00
#
_symmetry.space_group_name_H-M   'P 1'
#
loop_
_entity.id
_entity.type
_entity.pdbx_description
1 polymer ?
#
loop_
_entity_poly.entity_id
_entity_poly.type
_entity_poly.pdbx_seq_one_letter_code
_entity_poly.pdbx_strand_id
1 'polypeptide(L)' 'MAGKRDEKAPKVIMLTITGPNGESWGELAAAAKEFKTGSVGFYASGKIINPANPEATYQVGCNITLVGSKADA' A
#
# COMPACT_ATOMS: atom_id res chain seq x y z
N MET A 1 20.78 14.64 5.90
CA MET A 1 20.21 14.93 4.58
C MET A 1 18.93 14.18 4.35
N ALA A 2 18.02 14.78 3.62
CA ALA A 2 16.80 14.09 3.26
C ALA A 2 17.10 12.96 2.28
N GLY A 3 16.37 11.87 2.37
CA GLY A 3 16.46 10.79 1.42
C GLY A 3 15.81 11.13 0.09
N LYS A 4 15.70 10.13 -0.77
CA LYS A 4 15.09 10.32 -2.09
C LYS A 4 13.63 10.73 -1.96
N ARG A 5 13.18 11.47 -2.97
CA ARG A 5 11.77 11.82 -3.13
C ARG A 5 11.39 11.59 -4.59
N ASP A 6 10.16 11.17 -4.80
CA ASP A 6 9.63 10.96 -6.13
C ASP A 6 8.65 12.09 -6.45
N GLU A 7 9.14 13.09 -7.19
CA GLU A 7 8.33 14.25 -7.53
C GLU A 7 7.23 13.95 -8.53
N LYS A 8 7.31 12.81 -9.20
CA LYS A 8 6.31 12.40 -10.19
C LYS A 8 5.27 11.46 -9.59
N ALA A 9 5.37 11.14 -8.30
CA ALA A 9 4.45 10.22 -7.67
C ALA A 9 3.05 10.82 -7.62
N PRO A 10 2.02 10.03 -7.94
CA PRO A 10 0.64 10.46 -7.75
C PRO A 10 0.30 10.54 -6.28
N LYS A 11 -0.85 11.10 -5.95
CA LYS A 11 -1.31 11.18 -4.56
C LYS A 11 -1.92 9.88 -4.08
N VAL A 12 -2.36 9.05 -5.02
CA VAL A 12 -3.03 7.77 -4.74
C VAL A 12 -2.65 6.77 -5.81
N ILE A 13 -2.38 5.54 -5.38
CA ILE A 13 -2.24 4.42 -6.30
C ILE A 13 -3.24 3.35 -5.91
N MET A 14 -3.60 2.50 -6.86
CA MET A 14 -4.56 1.44 -6.62
C MET A 14 -3.84 0.11 -6.45
N LEU A 15 -4.28 -0.65 -5.46
CA LEU A 15 -3.80 -2.01 -5.21
C LEU A 15 -4.92 -2.99 -5.50
N THR A 16 -4.63 -3.96 -6.35
CA THR A 16 -5.55 -5.04 -6.62
C THR A 16 -4.97 -6.32 -6.04
N ILE A 17 -5.75 -7.01 -5.23
CA ILE A 17 -5.31 -8.24 -4.60
C ILE A 17 -6.05 -9.39 -5.26
N THR A 18 -5.28 -10.33 -5.83
CA THR A 18 -5.82 -11.48 -6.54
C THR A 18 -5.26 -12.76 -5.95
N GLY A 19 -6.03 -13.82 -6.03
CA GLY A 19 -5.57 -15.13 -5.62
C GLY A 19 -4.77 -15.83 -6.72
N PRO A 20 -4.31 -17.05 -6.46
CA PRO A 20 -3.41 -17.75 -7.38
C PRO A 20 -4.05 -18.13 -8.71
N ASN A 21 -5.37 -18.13 -8.79
CA ASN A 21 -6.09 -18.45 -10.02
C ASN A 21 -6.67 -17.20 -10.70
N GLY A 22 -6.21 -16.01 -10.28
CA GLY A 22 -6.68 -14.78 -10.86
C GLY A 22 -7.98 -14.23 -10.26
N GLU A 23 -8.53 -14.90 -9.24
CA GLU A 23 -9.75 -14.42 -8.60
C GLU A 23 -9.47 -13.14 -7.80
N SER A 24 -10.43 -12.20 -7.83
CA SER A 24 -10.27 -10.93 -7.12
C SER A 24 -10.65 -11.07 -5.65
N TRP A 25 -9.75 -10.64 -4.77
CA TRP A 25 -10.02 -10.56 -3.34
C TRP A 25 -10.42 -9.15 -2.91
N GLY A 26 -10.09 -8.15 -3.70
CA GLY A 26 -10.47 -6.79 -3.43
C GLY A 26 -9.49 -5.78 -3.99
N GLU A 27 -9.88 -4.52 -3.88
CA GLU A 27 -9.05 -3.40 -4.30
C GLU A 27 -8.97 -2.38 -3.18
N LEU A 28 -7.81 -1.76 -3.06
CA LEU A 28 -7.56 -0.74 -2.05
C LEU A 28 -6.92 0.47 -2.70
N ALA A 29 -7.23 1.64 -2.17
CA ALA A 29 -6.55 2.87 -2.57
C ALA A 29 -5.44 3.14 -1.55
N ALA A 30 -4.21 3.30 -2.04
CA ALA A 30 -3.08 3.64 -1.20
C ALA A 30 -2.78 5.12 -1.37
N ALA A 31 -2.92 5.87 -0.29
CA ALA A 31 -2.67 7.31 -0.30
C ALA A 31 -1.21 7.61 0.02
N ALA A 32 -0.70 8.67 -0.58
CA ALA A 32 0.65 9.13 -0.30
C ALA A 32 0.79 9.45 1.18
N LYS A 33 1.88 9.02 1.78
CA LYS A 33 2.09 9.18 3.22
C LYS A 33 3.56 9.37 3.54
N GLU A 34 3.81 10.21 4.54
CA GLU A 34 5.13 10.32 5.15
C GLU A 34 5.11 9.54 6.46
N PHE A 35 6.06 8.64 6.61
CA PHE A 35 6.12 7.77 7.78
C PHE A 35 6.97 8.40 8.89
N LYS A 36 6.73 7.96 10.12
CA LYS A 36 7.46 8.48 11.27
C LYS A 36 8.97 8.25 11.19
N THR A 37 9.39 7.27 10.44
CA THR A 37 10.81 6.98 10.24
C THR A 37 11.50 7.96 9.29
N GLY A 38 10.75 8.87 8.68
CA GLY A 38 11.28 9.80 7.68
C GLY A 38 11.17 9.29 6.26
N SER A 39 10.72 8.06 6.08
CA SER A 39 10.47 7.52 4.75
C SER A 39 9.17 8.06 4.19
N VAL A 40 9.05 8.04 2.87
CA VAL A 40 7.81 8.42 2.19
C VAL A 40 7.37 7.30 1.28
N GLY A 41 6.10 7.29 0.96
CA GLY A 41 5.52 6.29 0.08
C GLY A 41 4.02 6.35 0.11
N PHE A 42 3.40 5.20 0.21
CA PHE A 42 1.95 5.08 0.20
C PHE A 42 1.51 4.14 1.31
N TYR A 43 0.30 4.35 1.79
CA TYR A 43 -0.29 3.47 2.79
C TYR A 43 -1.71 3.13 2.38
N ALA A 44 -2.04 1.85 2.42
CA ALA A 44 -3.39 1.37 2.17
C ALA A 44 -3.90 0.62 3.37
N SER A 45 -5.17 0.84 3.70
CA SER A 45 -5.85 0.03 4.70
C SER A 45 -7.27 -0.22 4.25
N GLY A 46 -7.79 -1.36 4.62
CA GLY A 46 -9.14 -1.74 4.24
C GLY A 46 -9.38 -3.21 4.50
N LYS A 47 -10.40 -3.74 3.84
CA LYS A 47 -10.74 -5.14 4.02
C LYS A 47 -10.89 -5.82 2.67
N ILE A 48 -10.52 -7.08 2.63
CA ILE A 48 -10.68 -7.92 1.47
C ILE A 48 -11.43 -9.18 1.88
N ILE A 49 -12.05 -9.81 0.91
CA ILE A 49 -12.90 -10.97 1.14
C ILE A 49 -12.42 -12.13 0.28
N ASN A 50 -12.33 -13.30 0.89
CA ASN A 50 -12.03 -14.52 0.14
C ASN A 50 -13.24 -14.90 -0.71
N PRO A 51 -13.15 -14.86 -2.06
CA PRO A 51 -14.31 -15.18 -2.90
C PRO A 51 -14.78 -16.63 -2.77
N ALA A 52 -13.90 -17.54 -2.36
CA ALA A 52 -14.29 -18.92 -2.12
C ALA A 52 -14.96 -19.11 -0.76
N ASN A 53 -14.85 -18.13 0.13
CA ASN A 53 -15.49 -18.16 1.44
C ASN A 53 -15.87 -16.73 1.83
N PRO A 54 -17.02 -16.22 1.35
CA PRO A 54 -17.40 -14.81 1.55
C PRO A 54 -17.54 -14.39 3.00
N GLU A 55 -17.62 -15.32 3.94
CA GLU A 55 -17.67 -14.99 5.36
C GLU A 55 -16.29 -14.64 5.92
N ALA A 56 -15.23 -15.02 5.20
CA ALA A 56 -13.87 -14.72 5.63
C ALA A 56 -13.46 -13.35 5.12
N THR A 57 -13.43 -12.38 6.01
CA THR A 57 -13.00 -11.01 5.73
C THR A 57 -11.66 -10.78 6.40
N TYR A 58 -10.69 -10.26 5.64
CA TYR A 58 -9.35 -9.99 6.15
C TYR A 58 -9.09 -8.51 6.18
N GLN A 59 -8.47 -8.04 7.24
CA GLN A 59 -8.05 -6.66 7.35
C GLN A 59 -6.67 -6.51 6.73
N VAL A 60 -6.51 -5.47 5.89
CA VAL A 60 -5.25 -5.20 5.21
C VAL A 60 -4.64 -3.92 5.74
N GLY A 61 -3.35 -3.97 6.06
CA GLY A 61 -2.55 -2.77 6.28
C GLY A 61 -1.28 -2.94 5.47
N CYS A 62 -1.03 -2.05 4.54
CA CYS A 62 0.09 -2.20 3.60
C CYS A 62 0.87 -0.91 3.48
N ASN A 63 2.17 -0.99 3.75
CA ASN A 63 3.09 0.12 3.56
C ASN A 63 3.87 -0.09 2.27
N ILE A 64 3.87 0.93 1.42
CA ILE A 64 4.65 0.93 0.19
C ILE A 64 5.64 2.07 0.34
N THR A 65 6.92 1.73 0.43
CA THR A 65 7.95 2.71 0.79
C THR A 65 8.90 2.93 -0.37
N LEU A 66 9.15 4.20 -0.68
CA LEU A 66 10.14 4.54 -1.69
C LEU A 66 11.53 4.14 -1.19
N VAL A 67 12.21 3.31 -1.97
CA VAL A 67 13.54 2.84 -1.61
C VAL A 67 14.49 4.02 -1.54
N GLY A 68 15.21 4.12 -0.43
CA GLY A 68 16.17 5.19 -0.23
C GLY A 68 15.55 6.51 0.22
N SER A 69 14.26 6.53 0.58
CA SER A 69 13.59 7.76 1.00
C SER A 69 13.81 8.10 2.46
N LYS A 70 14.25 7.14 3.28
CA LYS A 70 14.47 7.40 4.69
C LYS A 70 15.58 8.42 4.87
N ALA A 71 15.33 9.44 5.70
CA ALA A 71 16.33 10.44 5.98
C ALA A 71 17.47 9.82 6.80
N ASP A 72 18.69 10.22 6.50
CA ASP A 72 19.85 9.79 7.29
C ASP A 72 19.81 10.48 8.66
N ALA A 73 20.11 9.69 9.65
CA ALA A 73 20.16 10.20 11.02
C ALA A 73 21.40 11.03 11.25
#